data_d50b753cfee9a86f61040c9a1ec0fd44
#
_entry.id   d50b753cfee9a86f61040c9a1ec0fd44
#
_cell.length_a   1.000
_cell.length_b   1.000
_cell.length_c   1.000
_cell.angle_alpha   90.00
_cell.angle_beta   90.00
_cell.angle_gamma   90.00
#
_symmetry.space_group_name_H-M   'P 1'
#
loop_
_entity.id
_entity.type
_entity.pdbx_description
1 polymer ?
#
loop_
_entity_poly.entity_id
_entity_poly.type
_entity_poly.pdbx_seq_one_letter_code
_entity_poly.pdbx_strand_id
1 'polypeptide(L)'
;MRLSLPKKNQSITYLVFDAEDASLVGYFSLTIKPISVRASNISKTMAKKLSRVSILDEETQSYTTAAYLIAQLGKNYSLPKEKRIPGNILLGFALETISSLKYSVGGVMEFLECEDNEFLLSFYTQNHFKPFDTRITASQNNEP
;
A
#
# COMPACT_ATOMS: atom_id res chain seq x y z
N MET A 1 19.44 -26.30 9.86
CA MET A 1 18.72 -25.68 10.99
C MET A 1 17.61 -24.81 10.46
N ARG A 2 16.43 -24.99 11.00
CA ARG A 2 15.26 -24.24 10.54
C ARG A 2 14.92 -23.15 11.56
N LEU A 3 14.95 -21.90 11.15
CA LEU A 3 14.57 -20.78 11.98
C LEU A 3 13.12 -20.41 11.71
N SER A 4 12.31 -20.28 12.77
CA SER A 4 10.97 -19.78 12.63
C SER A 4 10.92 -18.31 13.02
N LEU A 5 10.29 -17.50 12.15
CA LEU A 5 10.05 -16.09 12.41
C LEU A 5 8.74 -15.94 13.20
N PRO A 6 8.58 -14.84 13.94
CA PRO A 6 7.30 -14.55 14.56
C PRO A 6 6.19 -14.58 13.54
N LYS A 7 5.08 -15.23 13.88
CA LYS A 7 3.97 -15.47 12.95
C LYS A 7 3.10 -14.25 12.69
N LYS A 8 3.29 -13.17 13.44
CA LYS A 8 2.50 -11.97 13.23
C LYS A 8 3.01 -11.21 12.03
N ASN A 9 2.12 -10.89 11.13
CA ASN A 9 2.35 -9.98 10.05
C ASN A 9 2.88 -8.68 10.62
N GLN A 10 4.14 -8.41 10.36
CA GLN A 10 4.77 -7.23 10.90
C GLN A 10 4.90 -6.20 9.81
N SER A 11 4.11 -5.13 9.95
CA SER A 11 4.38 -3.94 9.18
C SER A 11 5.50 -3.17 9.86
N ILE A 12 6.28 -2.49 9.06
CA ILE A 12 7.31 -1.55 9.54
C ILE A 12 6.70 -0.15 9.48
N THR A 13 6.73 0.54 10.60
CA THR A 13 6.23 1.90 10.69
C THR A 13 7.38 2.89 10.58
N TYR A 14 7.23 3.84 9.68
CA TYR A 14 8.17 4.92 9.45
C TYR A 14 7.59 6.21 10.02
N LEU A 15 8.37 6.90 10.82
CA LEU A 15 7.99 8.20 11.36
C LEU A 15 8.62 9.30 10.52
N VAL A 16 7.83 10.33 10.22
CA VAL A 16 8.29 11.45 9.39
C VAL A 16 8.37 12.69 10.26
N PHE A 17 9.55 13.30 10.29
CA PHE A 17 9.84 14.47 11.10
C PHE A 17 10.16 15.66 10.21
N ASP A 18 9.80 16.86 10.70
CA ASP A 18 10.22 18.10 10.07
C ASP A 18 11.70 18.32 10.35
N ALA A 19 12.48 18.57 9.30
CA ALA A 19 13.91 18.77 9.43
C ALA A 19 14.28 20.07 10.17
N GLU A 20 13.38 21.06 10.18
CA GLU A 20 13.67 22.35 10.81
C GLU A 20 13.50 22.32 12.33
N ASP A 21 12.41 21.73 12.82
CA ASP A 21 12.07 21.77 14.24
C ASP A 21 11.98 20.40 14.91
N ALA A 22 12.24 19.33 14.13
CA ALA A 22 12.17 17.95 14.59
C ALA A 22 10.78 17.52 15.07
N SER A 23 9.73 18.24 14.71
CA SER A 23 8.36 17.81 15.07
C SER A 23 7.93 16.61 14.24
N LEU A 24 7.18 15.71 14.87
CA LEU A 24 6.59 14.55 14.18
C LEU A 24 5.41 15.03 13.34
N VAL A 25 5.52 14.93 12.02
CA VAL A 25 4.48 15.43 11.11
C VAL A 25 3.58 14.33 10.57
N GLY A 26 4.02 13.08 10.60
CA GLY A 26 3.21 11.99 10.11
C GLY A 26 3.91 10.64 10.23
N TYR A 27 3.23 9.63 9.74
CA TYR A 27 3.76 8.27 9.72
C TYR A 27 3.16 7.50 8.56
N PHE A 28 3.82 6.42 8.18
CA PHE A 28 3.25 5.42 7.29
C PHE A 28 3.78 4.04 7.67
N SER A 29 2.98 3.02 7.41
CA SER A 29 3.35 1.64 7.68
C SER A 29 3.34 0.85 6.39
N LEU A 30 4.39 0.06 6.18
CA LEU A 30 4.55 -0.77 4.99
C LEU A 30 4.63 -2.23 5.38
N THR A 31 4.06 -3.07 4.55
CA THR A 31 4.20 -4.52 4.68
C THR A 31 4.23 -5.16 3.29
N ILE A 32 4.63 -6.42 3.24
CA ILE A 32 4.54 -7.23 2.02
C ILE A 32 3.47 -8.30 2.26
N LYS A 33 2.61 -8.47 1.27
CA LYS A 33 1.46 -9.34 1.40
C LYS A 33 1.12 -9.96 0.05
N PRO A 34 0.75 -11.25 -0.02
CA PRO A 34 0.26 -11.80 -1.28
C PRO A 34 -1.11 -11.22 -1.58
N ILE A 35 -1.31 -10.85 -2.85
CA ILE A 35 -2.60 -10.40 -3.35
C ILE A 35 -2.97 -11.18 -4.59
N SER A 36 -4.27 -11.37 -4.79
CA SER A 36 -4.83 -11.95 -6.01
C SER A 36 -5.53 -10.85 -6.80
N VAL A 37 -5.17 -10.74 -8.06
CA VAL A 37 -5.69 -9.70 -8.96
C VAL A 37 -6.37 -10.38 -10.12
N ARG A 38 -7.66 -10.07 -10.33
CA ARG A 38 -8.39 -10.62 -11.47
C ARG A 38 -7.90 -9.99 -12.77
N ALA A 39 -7.62 -10.83 -13.76
CA ALA A 39 -7.13 -10.39 -15.06
C ALA A 39 -8.08 -9.39 -15.73
N SER A 40 -9.38 -9.52 -15.50
CA SER A 40 -10.40 -8.62 -16.06
C SER A 40 -10.36 -7.22 -15.44
N ASN A 41 -9.73 -7.05 -14.28
CA ASN A 41 -9.70 -5.77 -13.56
C ASN A 41 -8.44 -4.96 -13.83
N ILE A 42 -7.54 -5.44 -14.67
CA ILE A 42 -6.26 -4.78 -14.94
C ILE A 42 -6.05 -4.61 -16.45
N SER A 43 -5.17 -3.68 -16.79
CA SER A 43 -4.83 -3.44 -18.19
C SER A 43 -3.99 -4.59 -18.76
N LYS A 44 -3.96 -4.69 -20.06
CA LYS A 44 -3.10 -5.67 -20.76
C LYS A 44 -1.63 -5.48 -20.42
N THR A 45 -1.20 -4.23 -20.25
CA THR A 45 0.18 -3.92 -19.87
C THR A 45 0.50 -4.44 -18.49
N MET A 46 -0.40 -4.25 -17.53
CA MET A 46 -0.22 -4.76 -16.17
C MET A 46 -0.26 -6.29 -16.15
N ALA A 47 -1.18 -6.90 -16.89
CA ALA A 47 -1.25 -8.36 -17.01
C ALA A 47 0.07 -8.94 -17.56
N LYS A 48 0.65 -8.26 -18.53
CA LYS A 48 1.94 -8.67 -19.09
C LYS A 48 3.07 -8.59 -18.05
N LYS A 49 3.09 -7.55 -17.25
CA LYS A 49 4.06 -7.43 -16.15
C LYS A 49 3.87 -8.54 -15.12
N LEU A 50 2.64 -8.80 -14.71
CA LEU A 50 2.33 -9.84 -13.73
C LEU A 50 2.67 -11.23 -14.24
N SER A 51 2.47 -11.51 -15.54
CA SER A 51 2.77 -12.81 -16.13
C SER A 51 4.25 -13.17 -16.09
N ARG A 52 5.14 -12.20 -15.88
CA ARG A 52 6.58 -12.43 -15.72
C ARG A 52 6.94 -13.04 -14.37
N VAL A 53 6.11 -12.80 -13.35
CA VAL A 53 6.40 -13.17 -11.95
C VAL A 53 5.32 -14.06 -11.34
N SER A 54 4.23 -14.30 -12.06
CA SER A 54 3.10 -15.07 -11.57
C SER A 54 2.45 -15.84 -12.73
N ILE A 55 1.81 -16.93 -12.39
CA ILE A 55 1.07 -17.75 -13.35
C ILE A 55 -0.42 -17.46 -13.19
N LEU A 56 -1.11 -17.28 -14.31
CA LEU A 56 -2.55 -17.09 -14.30
C LEU A 56 -3.23 -18.36 -13.82
N ASP A 57 -4.05 -18.25 -12.79
CA ASP A 57 -4.94 -19.31 -12.37
C ASP A 57 -6.13 -19.33 -13.33
N GLU A 58 -6.26 -20.39 -14.13
CA GLU A 58 -7.29 -20.50 -15.15
C GLU A 58 -8.70 -20.63 -14.57
N GLU A 59 -8.84 -21.20 -13.38
CA GLU A 59 -10.14 -21.35 -12.75
C GLU A 59 -10.70 -20.00 -12.28
N THR A 60 -9.87 -19.19 -11.65
CA THR A 60 -10.28 -17.89 -11.10
C THR A 60 -9.99 -16.73 -12.03
N GLN A 61 -9.20 -16.96 -13.09
CA GLN A 61 -8.70 -15.91 -13.99
C GLN A 61 -7.98 -14.82 -13.23
N SER A 62 -7.13 -15.21 -12.27
CA SER A 62 -6.42 -14.31 -11.38
C SER A 62 -4.94 -14.59 -11.35
N TYR A 63 -4.16 -13.53 -11.10
CA TYR A 63 -2.74 -13.63 -10.77
C TYR A 63 -2.58 -13.45 -9.27
N THR A 64 -1.71 -14.24 -8.65
CA THR A 64 -1.31 -14.05 -7.24
C THR A 64 0.15 -13.64 -7.20
N THR A 65 0.45 -12.56 -6.51
CA THR A 65 1.80 -12.04 -6.40
C THR A 65 2.01 -11.41 -5.03
N ALA A 66 3.27 -11.32 -4.61
CA ALA A 66 3.63 -10.54 -3.45
C ALA A 66 3.63 -9.05 -3.83
N ALA A 67 3.02 -8.24 -3.00
CA ALA A 67 2.91 -6.81 -3.26
C ALA A 67 3.28 -6.01 -2.03
N TYR A 68 3.82 -4.82 -2.25
CA TYR A 68 4.05 -3.85 -1.17
C TYR A 68 2.73 -3.17 -0.87
N LEU A 69 2.35 -3.20 0.40
CA LEU A 69 1.10 -2.62 0.87
C LEU A 69 1.40 -1.43 1.79
N ILE A 70 0.80 -0.28 1.48
CA ILE A 70 0.73 0.82 2.42
C ILE A 70 -0.43 0.52 3.36
N ALA A 71 -0.11 0.00 4.54
CA ALA A 71 -1.11 -0.45 5.50
C ALA A 71 -1.74 0.70 6.27
N GLN A 72 -0.95 1.74 6.53
CA GLN A 72 -1.41 2.94 7.23
C GLN A 72 -0.69 4.16 6.71
N LEU A 73 -1.38 5.29 6.71
CA LEU A 73 -0.85 6.57 6.30
C LEU A 73 -1.57 7.64 7.12
N GLY A 74 -0.85 8.38 7.93
CA GLY A 74 -1.50 9.34 8.81
C GLY A 74 -0.68 10.59 9.08
N LYS A 75 -1.37 11.72 9.15
CA LYS A 75 -0.80 13.00 9.54
C LYS A 75 -0.91 13.18 11.05
N ASN A 76 -0.03 14.00 11.61
CA ASN A 76 -0.18 14.43 13.00
C ASN A 76 -1.12 15.63 13.10
N TYR A 77 -2.38 15.36 13.42
CA TYR A 77 -3.40 16.38 13.52
C TYR A 77 -3.29 17.21 14.81
N SER A 78 -2.41 16.86 15.75
CA SER A 78 -2.15 17.70 16.92
C SER A 78 -1.34 18.94 16.58
N LEU A 79 -0.71 18.99 15.41
CA LEU A 79 0.01 20.16 14.94
C LEU A 79 -0.96 21.23 14.41
N PRO A 80 -0.59 22.52 14.49
CA PRO A 80 -1.33 23.57 13.81
C PRO A 80 -1.46 23.29 12.31
N LYS A 81 -2.56 23.75 11.73
CA LYS A 81 -2.89 23.47 10.33
C LYS A 81 -1.77 23.83 9.35
N GLU A 82 -1.10 24.95 9.60
CA GLU A 82 0.00 25.44 8.76
C GLU A 82 1.28 24.61 8.89
N LYS A 83 1.39 23.79 9.91
CA LYS A 83 2.54 22.89 10.12
C LYS A 83 2.27 21.46 9.70
N ARG A 84 1.07 21.14 9.26
CA ARG A 84 0.71 19.78 8.84
C ARG A 84 1.29 19.49 7.48
N ILE A 85 1.83 18.28 7.35
CA ILE A 85 2.36 17.81 6.08
C ILE A 85 1.21 17.64 5.06
N PRO A 86 1.37 18.09 3.81
CA PRO A 86 0.40 17.77 2.77
C PRO A 86 0.32 16.25 2.55
N GLY A 87 -0.90 15.74 2.31
CA GLY A 87 -1.12 14.32 2.12
C GLY A 87 -0.33 13.72 0.96
N ASN A 88 -0.24 14.46 -0.15
CA ASN A 88 0.52 14.00 -1.32
C ASN A 88 2.02 13.91 -1.06
N ILE A 89 2.55 14.76 -0.19
CA ILE A 89 3.97 14.71 0.21
C ILE A 89 4.22 13.49 1.09
N LEU A 90 3.35 13.25 2.06
CA LEU A 90 3.46 12.08 2.93
C LEU A 90 3.36 10.78 2.12
N LEU A 91 2.41 10.70 1.20
CA LEU A 91 2.27 9.58 0.29
C LEU A 91 3.52 9.41 -0.57
N GLY A 92 4.10 10.52 -1.03
CA GLY A 92 5.35 10.52 -1.79
C GLY A 92 6.50 9.85 -1.04
N PHE A 93 6.65 10.11 0.26
CA PHE A 93 7.67 9.45 1.08
C PHE A 93 7.44 7.95 1.17
N ALA A 94 6.19 7.52 1.33
CA ALA A 94 5.87 6.09 1.33
C ALA A 94 6.23 5.42 0.00
N LEU A 95 5.91 6.07 -1.11
CA LEU A 95 6.21 5.55 -2.45
C LEU A 95 7.71 5.53 -2.74
N GLU A 96 8.46 6.53 -2.29
CA GLU A 96 9.93 6.54 -2.40
C GLU A 96 10.54 5.38 -1.62
N THR A 97 10.04 5.12 -0.42
CA THR A 97 10.51 4.01 0.40
C THR A 97 10.24 2.67 -0.30
N ILE A 98 9.04 2.49 -0.86
CA ILE A 98 8.70 1.29 -1.63
C ILE A 98 9.62 1.16 -2.85
N SER A 99 9.89 2.23 -3.57
CA SER A 99 10.80 2.20 -4.72
C SER A 99 12.19 1.72 -4.34
N SER A 100 12.71 2.17 -3.20
CA SER A 100 13.98 1.70 -2.68
C SER A 100 13.95 0.21 -2.34
N LEU A 101 12.87 -0.26 -1.75
CA LEU A 101 12.70 -1.68 -1.43
C LEU A 101 12.59 -2.53 -2.69
N LYS A 102 11.88 -2.08 -3.69
CA LYS A 102 11.78 -2.77 -4.98
C LYS A 102 13.15 -2.88 -5.65
N TYR A 103 13.94 -1.84 -5.58
CA TYR A 103 15.28 -1.86 -6.13
C TYR A 103 16.17 -2.88 -5.40
N SER A 104 16.03 -3.00 -4.09
CA SER A 104 16.87 -3.86 -3.26
C SER A 104 16.45 -5.32 -3.28
N VAL A 105 15.16 -5.62 -3.28
CA VAL A 105 14.65 -6.99 -3.12
C VAL A 105 13.74 -7.44 -4.26
N GLY A 106 13.43 -6.56 -5.18
CA GLY A 106 12.50 -6.86 -6.28
C GLY A 106 11.05 -6.65 -5.87
N GLY A 107 10.15 -7.05 -6.75
CA GLY A 107 8.71 -6.85 -6.58
C GLY A 107 8.13 -6.09 -7.76
N VAL A 108 6.82 -6.18 -7.95
CA VAL A 108 6.17 -5.68 -9.17
C VAL A 108 5.16 -4.58 -8.89
N MET A 109 4.45 -4.66 -7.77
CA MET A 109 3.31 -3.77 -7.52
C MET A 109 3.41 -3.06 -6.18
N GLU A 110 3.06 -1.79 -6.20
CA GLU A 110 2.62 -1.07 -5.03
C GLU A 110 1.10 -1.15 -4.97
N PHE A 111 0.59 -1.23 -3.76
CA PHE A 111 -0.79 -1.55 -3.57
C PHE A 111 -1.28 -0.92 -2.27
N LEU A 112 -2.52 -0.48 -2.28
CA LEU A 112 -3.09 0.28 -1.20
C LEU A 112 -4.51 -0.20 -0.94
N GLU A 113 -4.80 -0.49 0.32
CA GLU A 113 -6.17 -0.71 0.75
C GLU A 113 -6.68 0.55 1.44
N CYS A 114 -7.86 1.00 1.06
CA CYS A 114 -8.53 2.09 1.73
C CYS A 114 -10.02 1.80 1.84
N GLU A 115 -10.69 2.50 2.75
CA GLU A 115 -12.15 2.42 2.84
C GLU A 115 -12.79 2.96 1.57
N ASP A 116 -13.95 2.41 1.23
CA ASP A 116 -14.76 2.89 0.11
C ASP A 116 -15.41 4.23 0.48
N ASN A 117 -14.65 5.28 0.35
CA ASN A 117 -14.97 6.64 0.74
C ASN A 117 -14.57 7.55 -0.40
N GLU A 118 -15.49 8.39 -0.86
CA GLU A 118 -15.24 9.28 -2.00
C GLU A 118 -14.01 10.18 -1.81
N PHE A 119 -13.82 10.68 -0.61
CA PHE A 119 -12.67 11.54 -0.31
C PHE A 119 -11.34 10.78 -0.46
N LEU A 120 -11.26 9.58 0.10
CA LEU A 120 -10.06 8.75 0.03
C LEU A 120 -9.79 8.26 -1.40
N LEU A 121 -10.83 7.79 -2.08
CA LEU A 121 -10.70 7.35 -3.47
C LEU A 121 -10.25 8.50 -4.36
N SER A 122 -10.83 9.68 -4.19
CA SER A 122 -10.44 10.87 -4.94
C SER A 122 -8.99 11.24 -4.70
N PHE A 123 -8.56 11.22 -3.43
CA PHE A 123 -7.18 11.53 -3.06
C PHE A 123 -6.19 10.58 -3.74
N TYR A 124 -6.43 9.28 -3.65
CA TYR A 124 -5.51 8.30 -4.21
C TYR A 124 -5.54 8.28 -5.73
N THR A 125 -6.73 8.49 -6.33
CA THR A 125 -6.85 8.60 -7.79
C THR A 125 -6.08 9.80 -8.34
N GLN A 126 -6.13 10.93 -7.65
CA GLN A 126 -5.36 12.12 -8.01
C GLN A 126 -3.85 11.88 -7.89
N ASN A 127 -3.44 10.95 -7.06
CA ASN A 127 -2.04 10.56 -6.90
C ASN A 127 -1.67 9.32 -7.73
N HIS A 128 -2.40 9.09 -8.83
CA HIS A 128 -2.12 8.09 -9.87
C HIS A 128 -2.38 6.64 -9.47
N PHE A 129 -3.08 6.39 -8.37
CA PHE A 129 -3.56 5.07 -8.05
C PHE A 129 -4.83 4.76 -8.84
N LYS A 130 -4.96 3.52 -9.28
CA LYS A 130 -6.16 3.07 -10.00
C LYS A 130 -6.86 2.01 -9.18
N PRO A 131 -8.17 2.19 -8.89
CA PRO A 131 -8.93 1.13 -8.25
C PRO A 131 -9.02 -0.08 -9.18
N PHE A 132 -8.85 -1.28 -8.65
CA PHE A 132 -8.94 -2.49 -9.46
C PHE A 132 -9.86 -3.54 -8.86
N ASP A 133 -10.15 -3.47 -7.57
CA ASP A 133 -11.04 -4.43 -6.93
C ASP A 133 -11.57 -3.89 -5.61
N THR A 134 -12.66 -4.49 -5.15
CA THR A 134 -13.27 -4.19 -3.86
C THR A 134 -13.38 -5.49 -3.08
N ARG A 135 -13.07 -5.46 -1.79
CA ARG A 135 -13.27 -6.62 -0.93
C ARG A 135 -13.82 -6.17 0.41
N ILE A 136 -14.54 -7.08 1.06
CA ILE A 136 -15.02 -6.87 2.42
C ILE A 136 -13.98 -7.46 3.36
N THR A 137 -13.46 -6.63 4.28
CA THR A 137 -12.50 -7.09 5.26
C THR A 137 -13.20 -7.72 6.47
N ALA A 138 -12.48 -8.56 7.22
CA ALA A 138 -13.03 -9.17 8.42
C ALA A 138 -13.48 -8.14 9.47
N SER A 139 -12.76 -7.01 9.55
CA SER A 139 -13.13 -5.94 10.47
C SER A 139 -14.45 -5.29 10.10
N GLN A 140 -14.73 -5.14 8.82
CA GLN A 140 -16.01 -4.60 8.35
C GLN A 140 -17.17 -5.57 8.62
N ASN A 141 -16.89 -6.86 8.53
CA ASN A 141 -17.89 -7.89 8.79
C ASN A 141 -18.25 -8.01 10.27
N ASN A 142 -17.37 -7.60 11.16
CA ASN A 142 -17.53 -7.73 12.60
C ASN A 142 -18.00 -6.44 13.28
N GLU A 143 -18.16 -5.37 12.56
CA GLU A 143 -18.71 -4.14 13.12
C GLU A 143 -20.21 -4.31 13.33
N PRO A 144 -20.70 -3.95 14.53
CA PRO A 144 -22.11 -4.03 14.83
C PRO A 144 -22.93 -2.99 14.05
#